data_09d05305950802fca27eb4befc88ca67
#
_entry.id   09d05305950802fca27eb4befc88ca67
#
_cell.length_a   1.000
_cell.length_b   1.000
_cell.length_c   1.000
_cell.angle_alpha   90.00
_cell.angle_beta   90.00
_cell.angle_gamma   90.00
#
_symmetry.space_group_name_H-M   'P 1'
#
loop_
_entity.id
_entity.type
_entity.pdbx_description
1 polymer ?
#
loop_
_entity_poly.entity_id
_entity_poly.type
_entity_poly.pdbx_seq_one_letter_code
_entity_poly.pdbx_strand_id
1 'polypeptide(L)'
;VADTPTHTDTRVPTVIADGVHVVYKVHGAGARRGGATAALSRIFSRRTAPGMSEVHAVRGVSFTAYEGEAIGLIGSNGSGKSTLLRAIAGLQPVARGRIFSHGQPSLLGVNAALMNDLTGERNVILGGLAMGMTRQQIHERYDGIVDFSGINDKGDFISLPMRTYSSGMGARLRFSIAAAKDHDVLMIDEALATGDAAFQRRSQARIAELRERAGTVFLVSHSLHTVRETCDRAIWLDSGVLRMDGPAPEVCAAYEDSGRAAA
;
A
#
# COMPACT_ATOMS: atom_id res chain seq x y z
N VAL A 1 -3.95 -42.35 -21.91
CA VAL A 1 -3.40 -41.67 -20.70
C VAL A 1 -2.49 -40.59 -21.23
N ALA A 2 -2.96 -39.33 -21.23
CA ALA A 2 -2.20 -38.18 -21.68
C ALA A 2 -1.47 -37.62 -20.44
N ASP A 3 -0.15 -37.71 -20.44
CA ASP A 3 0.73 -37.03 -19.49
C ASP A 3 0.55 -35.52 -19.66
N THR A 4 -0.06 -34.90 -18.69
CA THR A 4 -0.04 -33.45 -18.55
C THR A 4 1.33 -33.08 -17.97
N PRO A 5 2.18 -32.33 -18.67
CA PRO A 5 3.44 -31.87 -18.09
C PRO A 5 3.10 -30.91 -16.96
N THR A 6 3.28 -31.33 -15.72
CA THR A 6 3.37 -30.45 -14.55
C THR A 6 4.64 -29.62 -14.72
N HIS A 7 4.53 -28.44 -15.30
CA HIS A 7 5.55 -27.42 -15.20
C HIS A 7 5.64 -27.04 -13.71
N THR A 8 6.57 -27.67 -12.99
CA THR A 8 6.98 -27.20 -11.68
C THR A 8 7.66 -25.86 -11.92
N ASP A 9 6.94 -24.78 -11.66
CA ASP A 9 7.52 -23.43 -11.63
C ASP A 9 8.59 -23.43 -10.54
N THR A 10 9.86 -23.30 -10.95
CA THR A 10 11.02 -23.33 -10.03
C THR A 10 11.23 -22.00 -9.31
N ARG A 11 10.41 -20.96 -9.64
CA ARG A 11 10.49 -19.64 -9.01
C ARG A 11 10.03 -19.71 -7.55
N VAL A 12 10.71 -18.96 -6.68
CA VAL A 12 10.36 -18.89 -5.25
C VAL A 12 9.17 -17.96 -5.05
N PRO A 13 8.03 -18.44 -4.52
CA PRO A 13 6.89 -17.57 -4.24
C PRO A 13 7.20 -16.66 -3.04
N THR A 14 6.95 -15.38 -3.20
CA THR A 14 7.14 -14.35 -2.16
C THR A 14 5.83 -13.86 -1.57
N VAL A 15 4.75 -13.81 -2.38
CA VAL A 15 3.40 -13.53 -1.91
C VAL A 15 2.42 -14.47 -2.57
N ILE A 16 1.57 -15.13 -1.78
CA ILE A 16 0.44 -15.94 -2.26
C ILE A 16 -0.83 -15.34 -1.67
N ALA A 17 -1.69 -14.82 -2.52
CA ALA A 17 -3.05 -14.44 -2.20
C ALA A 17 -4.00 -15.55 -2.66
N ASP A 18 -4.80 -16.10 -1.74
CA ASP A 18 -5.71 -17.21 -2.01
C ASP A 18 -7.13 -16.82 -1.58
N GLY A 19 -8.00 -16.54 -2.56
CA GLY A 19 -9.40 -16.19 -2.37
C GLY A 19 -9.63 -15.01 -1.42
N VAL A 20 -8.81 -13.95 -1.51
CA VAL A 20 -8.79 -12.85 -0.55
C VAL A 20 -10.02 -11.97 -0.68
N HIS A 21 -10.74 -11.81 0.44
CA HIS A 21 -11.84 -10.85 0.59
C HIS A 21 -11.52 -9.83 1.69
N VAL A 22 -11.71 -8.54 1.39
CA VAL A 22 -11.63 -7.48 2.38
C VAL A 22 -12.93 -6.71 2.42
N VAL A 23 -13.52 -6.61 3.62
CA VAL A 23 -14.82 -5.98 3.86
C VAL A 23 -14.68 -4.93 4.95
N TYR A 24 -15.11 -3.71 4.64
CA TYR A 24 -15.24 -2.64 5.63
C TYR A 24 -16.66 -2.57 6.16
N LYS A 25 -16.80 -2.52 7.49
CA LYS A 25 -18.06 -2.30 8.16
C LYS A 25 -18.22 -0.81 8.48
N VAL A 26 -19.14 -0.14 7.79
CA VAL A 26 -19.41 1.29 7.97
C VAL A 26 -20.66 1.47 8.81
N HIS A 27 -20.52 2.12 9.97
CA HIS A 27 -21.64 2.45 10.82
C HIS A 27 -22.27 3.78 10.36
N GLY A 28 -23.57 3.80 10.11
CA GLY A 28 -24.33 5.05 10.01
C GLY A 28 -24.42 5.74 8.65
N ALA A 29 -24.15 5.09 7.52
CA ALA A 29 -24.33 5.70 6.18
C ALA A 29 -25.79 5.73 5.67
N GLY A 30 -26.76 5.31 6.47
CA GLY A 30 -28.17 5.14 6.06
C GLY A 30 -29.10 6.34 6.28
N ALA A 31 -28.63 7.56 6.56
CA ALA A 31 -29.51 8.64 6.98
C ALA A 31 -29.27 10.00 6.30
N ARG A 32 -29.10 10.04 4.97
CA ARG A 32 -29.10 11.33 4.24
C ARG A 32 -29.90 11.28 2.94
N ARG A 33 -31.22 10.96 3.05
CA ARG A 33 -32.27 11.39 2.11
C ARG A 33 -33.62 11.13 2.78
N GLY A 34 -34.18 12.13 3.45
CA GLY A 34 -35.52 12.08 3.96
C GLY A 34 -35.85 13.36 4.73
N GLY A 35 -36.75 14.17 4.17
CA GLY A 35 -37.26 15.37 4.80
C GLY A 35 -38.02 15.05 6.11
N ALA A 36 -38.60 16.08 6.75
CA ALA A 36 -39.28 16.04 8.07
C ALA A 36 -40.31 14.91 8.27
N THR A 37 -40.88 14.36 7.20
CA THR A 37 -41.82 13.22 7.23
C THR A 37 -41.15 11.88 7.58
N ALA A 38 -39.83 11.72 7.36
CA ALA A 38 -39.09 10.50 7.72
C ALA A 38 -38.79 10.42 9.24
N ALA A 39 -38.84 11.55 9.95
CA ALA A 39 -38.63 11.59 11.40
C ALA A 39 -39.81 11.01 12.18
N LEU A 40 -41.04 11.24 11.72
CA LEU A 40 -42.24 10.74 12.36
C LEU A 40 -42.47 9.22 12.19
N SER A 41 -42.04 8.65 11.07
CA SER A 41 -42.14 7.19 10.84
C SER A 41 -41.17 6.38 11.72
N ARG A 42 -40.09 7.00 12.25
CA ARG A 42 -39.12 6.35 13.16
C ARG A 42 -39.66 6.17 14.59
N ILE A 43 -40.64 6.98 14.98
CA ILE A 43 -41.24 6.90 16.32
C ILE A 43 -42.23 5.72 16.41
N PHE A 44 -42.83 5.34 15.30
CA PHE A 44 -43.82 4.25 15.24
C PHE A 44 -43.27 2.88 14.82
N SER A 45 -42.11 2.80 14.18
CA SER A 45 -41.47 1.54 13.82
C SER A 45 -40.39 1.14 14.85
N ARG A 46 -40.85 0.40 15.87
CA ARG A 46 -39.96 -0.39 16.73
C ARG A 46 -39.26 -1.44 15.87
N ARG A 47 -38.16 -1.12 15.22
CA ARG A 47 -37.11 -2.03 14.71
C ARG A 47 -36.37 -1.38 13.51
N THR A 48 -35.20 -0.88 13.79
CA THR A 48 -34.02 -1.18 12.98
C THR A 48 -32.82 -0.53 13.69
N ALA A 49 -31.91 -1.36 14.19
CA ALA A 49 -30.60 -0.94 14.60
C ALA A 49 -29.96 -0.14 13.44
N PRO A 50 -29.11 0.87 13.68
CA PRO A 50 -28.48 1.63 12.62
C PRO A 50 -27.79 0.63 11.69
N GLY A 51 -28.24 0.55 10.44
CA GLY A 51 -27.81 -0.45 9.49
C GLY A 51 -26.30 -0.38 9.30
N MET A 52 -25.62 -1.47 9.64
CA MET A 52 -24.22 -1.67 9.32
C MET A 52 -24.17 -1.91 7.81
N SER A 53 -23.57 -0.99 7.06
CA SER A 53 -23.32 -1.16 5.62
C SER A 53 -21.96 -1.83 5.45
N GLU A 54 -21.91 -2.87 4.64
CA GLU A 54 -20.67 -3.56 4.29
C GLU A 54 -20.19 -3.08 2.90
N VAL A 55 -18.94 -2.66 2.85
CA VAL A 55 -18.24 -2.30 1.61
C VAL A 55 -17.22 -3.38 1.31
N HIS A 56 -17.48 -4.17 0.28
CA HIS A 56 -16.57 -5.21 -0.21
C HIS A 56 -15.50 -4.58 -1.10
N ALA A 57 -14.36 -4.26 -0.52
CA ALA A 57 -13.27 -3.58 -1.23
C ALA A 57 -12.39 -4.55 -2.04
N VAL A 58 -12.26 -5.82 -1.62
CA VAL A 58 -11.59 -6.90 -2.36
C VAL A 58 -12.49 -8.12 -2.32
N ARG A 59 -12.62 -8.82 -3.46
CA ARG A 59 -13.63 -9.84 -3.68
C ARG A 59 -13.03 -11.08 -4.33
N GLY A 60 -12.47 -11.99 -3.53
CA GLY A 60 -11.97 -13.28 -3.99
C GLY A 60 -10.72 -13.19 -4.90
N VAL A 61 -9.81 -12.28 -4.58
CA VAL A 61 -8.58 -12.10 -5.38
C VAL A 61 -7.59 -13.21 -5.06
N SER A 62 -7.09 -13.88 -6.12
CA SER A 62 -6.06 -14.90 -6.03
C SER A 62 -4.95 -14.64 -7.04
N PHE A 63 -3.70 -14.66 -6.58
CA PHE A 63 -2.50 -14.60 -7.41
C PHE A 63 -1.29 -15.09 -6.61
N THR A 64 -0.20 -15.40 -7.31
CA THR A 64 1.11 -15.69 -6.71
C THR A 64 2.14 -14.74 -7.29
N ALA A 65 2.90 -14.06 -6.44
CA ALA A 65 4.05 -13.26 -6.83
C ALA A 65 5.34 -14.03 -6.48
N TYR A 66 6.34 -13.86 -7.31
CA TYR A 66 7.62 -14.57 -7.20
C TYR A 66 8.78 -13.62 -7.00
N GLU A 67 9.88 -14.14 -6.47
CA GLU A 67 11.12 -13.39 -6.30
C GLU A 67 11.62 -12.84 -7.64
N GLY A 68 12.05 -11.59 -7.63
CA GLY A 68 12.49 -10.84 -8.82
C GLY A 68 11.37 -10.17 -9.61
N GLU A 69 10.08 -10.41 -9.30
CA GLU A 69 8.98 -9.77 -10.04
C GLU A 69 8.74 -8.30 -9.60
N ALA A 70 8.56 -7.43 -10.59
CA ALA A 70 7.96 -6.11 -10.41
C ALA A 70 6.53 -6.11 -10.94
N ILE A 71 5.54 -5.95 -10.05
CA ILE A 71 4.12 -6.12 -10.34
C ILE A 71 3.38 -4.78 -10.21
N GLY A 72 2.82 -4.28 -11.30
CA GLY A 72 1.97 -3.10 -11.32
C GLY A 72 0.53 -3.44 -10.89
N LEU A 73 -0.04 -2.71 -9.93
CA LEU A 73 -1.47 -2.79 -9.62
C LEU A 73 -2.19 -1.62 -10.29
N ILE A 74 -3.03 -1.90 -11.26
CA ILE A 74 -3.79 -0.91 -12.03
C ILE A 74 -5.29 -1.05 -11.83
N GLY A 75 -6.04 0.00 -12.18
CA GLY A 75 -7.50 0.07 -12.05
C GLY A 75 -7.97 1.44 -11.59
N SER A 76 -9.27 1.72 -11.69
CA SER A 76 -9.90 2.98 -11.31
C SER A 76 -9.75 3.29 -9.81
N ASN A 77 -10.02 4.55 -9.42
CA ASN A 77 -10.10 4.92 -8.01
C ASN A 77 -11.20 4.11 -7.32
N GLY A 78 -10.90 3.57 -6.14
CA GLY A 78 -11.83 2.71 -5.40
C GLY A 78 -11.88 1.23 -5.89
N SER A 79 -11.06 0.82 -6.86
CA SER A 79 -11.02 -0.57 -7.33
C SER A 79 -10.43 -1.58 -6.34
N GLY A 80 -9.87 -1.12 -5.21
CA GLY A 80 -9.35 -1.99 -4.15
C GLY A 80 -7.83 -2.12 -4.08
N LYS A 81 -7.04 -1.46 -4.95
CA LYS A 81 -5.57 -1.54 -5.01
C LYS A 81 -4.88 -1.30 -3.67
N SER A 82 -5.07 -0.11 -3.09
CA SER A 82 -4.45 0.23 -1.79
C SER A 82 -4.97 -0.65 -0.65
N THR A 83 -6.21 -1.14 -0.75
CA THR A 83 -6.76 -2.09 0.23
C THR A 83 -6.06 -3.44 0.14
N LEU A 84 -5.82 -3.94 -1.09
CA LEU A 84 -5.09 -5.18 -1.31
C LEU A 84 -3.63 -5.06 -0.82
N LEU A 85 -2.94 -3.96 -1.13
CA LEU A 85 -1.59 -3.72 -0.61
C LEU A 85 -1.54 -3.71 0.92
N ARG A 86 -2.49 -3.04 1.57
CA ARG A 86 -2.58 -3.05 3.05
C ARG A 86 -2.86 -4.44 3.61
N ALA A 87 -3.64 -5.25 2.91
CA ALA A 87 -3.88 -6.63 3.32
C ALA A 87 -2.61 -7.49 3.18
N ILE A 88 -1.84 -7.34 2.09
CA ILE A 88 -0.53 -8.00 1.91
C ILE A 88 0.45 -7.56 3.00
N ALA A 89 0.45 -6.27 3.35
CA ALA A 89 1.30 -5.72 4.43
C ALA A 89 0.86 -6.17 5.85
N GLY A 90 -0.23 -6.91 6.00
CA GLY A 90 -0.79 -7.27 7.30
C GLY A 90 -1.44 -6.11 8.06
N LEU A 91 -1.64 -4.96 7.41
CA LEU A 91 -2.23 -3.75 8.00
C LEU A 91 -3.76 -3.73 7.91
N GLN A 92 -4.34 -4.61 7.11
CA GLN A 92 -5.77 -4.75 6.92
C GLN A 92 -6.16 -6.22 7.06
N PRO A 93 -7.04 -6.59 8.01
CA PRO A 93 -7.49 -7.96 8.15
C PRO A 93 -8.30 -8.41 6.95
N VAL A 94 -8.11 -9.65 6.53
CA VAL A 94 -8.92 -10.30 5.48
C VAL A 94 -10.17 -10.90 6.12
N ALA A 95 -11.33 -10.71 5.45
CA ALA A 95 -12.59 -11.28 5.90
C ALA A 95 -12.73 -12.77 5.53
N ARG A 96 -12.14 -13.17 4.39
CA ARG A 96 -12.07 -14.56 3.89
C ARG A 96 -10.82 -14.71 3.03
N GLY A 97 -10.39 -15.96 2.85
CA GLY A 97 -9.16 -16.29 2.13
C GLY A 97 -7.93 -16.15 3.01
N ARG A 98 -6.76 -16.22 2.41
CA ARG A 98 -5.47 -16.17 3.10
C ARG A 98 -4.43 -15.43 2.27
N ILE A 99 -3.50 -14.79 2.96
CA ILE A 99 -2.30 -14.20 2.35
C ILE A 99 -1.10 -14.82 3.07
N PHE A 100 -0.18 -15.35 2.28
CA PHE A 100 1.12 -15.82 2.74
C PHE A 100 2.18 -14.92 2.13
N SER A 101 3.16 -14.50 2.92
CA SER A 101 4.28 -13.71 2.46
C SER A 101 5.59 -14.29 2.96
N HIS A 102 6.61 -14.27 2.11
CA HIS A 102 7.98 -14.54 2.51
C HIS A 102 8.56 -13.27 3.15
N GLY A 103 9.18 -13.40 4.32
CA GLY A 103 9.70 -12.25 5.05
C GLY A 103 8.63 -11.29 5.54
N GLN A 104 9.01 -10.02 5.67
CA GLN A 104 8.14 -8.96 6.17
C GLN A 104 7.79 -7.97 5.05
N PRO A 105 6.56 -8.04 4.48
CA PRO A 105 6.12 -7.08 3.48
C PRO A 105 6.13 -5.66 4.02
N SER A 106 6.62 -4.71 3.24
CA SER A 106 6.72 -3.31 3.65
C SER A 106 5.98 -2.39 2.68
N LEU A 107 5.02 -1.65 3.20
CA LEU A 107 4.34 -0.57 2.47
C LEU A 107 5.05 0.74 2.79
N LEU A 108 5.75 1.30 1.80
CA LEU A 108 6.48 2.56 1.97
C LEU A 108 5.55 3.68 2.49
N GLY A 109 6.03 4.37 3.51
CA GLY A 109 5.32 5.54 4.07
C GLY A 109 4.17 5.24 5.05
N VAL A 110 3.76 3.99 5.23
CA VAL A 110 2.61 3.64 6.10
C VAL A 110 3.03 2.87 7.36
N ASN A 111 4.07 2.04 7.28
CA ASN A 111 4.42 1.09 8.34
C ASN A 111 5.21 1.67 9.52
N ALA A 112 5.64 2.92 9.46
CA ALA A 112 6.31 3.53 10.60
C ALA A 112 5.28 3.91 11.67
N ALA A 113 5.21 3.14 12.75
CA ALA A 113 4.38 3.42 13.92
C ALA A 113 4.93 4.63 14.68
N LEU A 114 4.78 5.84 14.11
CA LEU A 114 5.30 7.06 14.69
C LEU A 114 4.30 7.68 15.67
N MET A 115 4.83 8.19 16.78
CA MET A 115 4.04 8.80 17.85
C MET A 115 4.29 10.31 17.88
N ASN A 116 3.21 11.09 17.78
CA ASN A 116 3.29 12.55 17.70
C ASN A 116 3.89 13.22 18.96
N ASP A 117 3.77 12.58 20.10
CA ASP A 117 4.29 13.10 21.37
C ASP A 117 5.78 12.79 21.61
N LEU A 118 6.36 11.93 20.81
CA LEU A 118 7.79 11.63 20.84
C LEU A 118 8.57 12.57 19.91
N THR A 119 9.84 12.79 20.23
CA THR A 119 10.78 13.51 19.36
C THR A 119 11.02 12.74 18.07
N GLY A 120 11.51 13.42 17.03
CA GLY A 120 11.91 12.77 15.78
C GLY A 120 12.94 11.68 16.01
N GLU A 121 13.95 11.91 16.86
CA GLU A 121 14.97 10.92 17.25
C GLU A 121 14.34 9.61 17.77
N ARG A 122 13.43 9.74 18.75
CA ARG A 122 12.73 8.59 19.32
C ARG A 122 11.85 7.88 18.28
N ASN A 123 11.28 8.66 17.38
CA ASN A 123 10.47 8.12 16.28
C ASN A 123 11.33 7.39 15.23
N VAL A 124 12.55 7.82 14.93
CA VAL A 124 13.49 7.06 14.10
C VAL A 124 13.75 5.68 14.71
N ILE A 125 14.02 5.64 16.02
CA ILE A 125 14.27 4.39 16.75
C ILE A 125 13.00 3.51 16.73
N LEU A 126 11.86 4.07 17.13
CA LEU A 126 10.59 3.33 17.20
C LEU A 126 10.18 2.80 15.83
N GLY A 127 10.23 3.65 14.80
CA GLY A 127 9.90 3.29 13.43
C GLY A 127 10.85 2.22 12.86
N GLY A 128 12.15 2.37 13.11
CA GLY A 128 13.15 1.37 12.72
C GLY A 128 12.89 -0.01 13.35
N LEU A 129 12.59 -0.03 14.66
CA LEU A 129 12.23 -1.28 15.37
C LEU A 129 10.93 -1.88 14.81
N ALA A 130 9.91 -1.06 14.58
CA ALA A 130 8.64 -1.50 13.98
C ALA A 130 8.82 -2.09 12.57
N MET A 131 9.82 -1.61 11.83
CA MET A 131 10.22 -2.14 10.52
C MET A 131 11.11 -3.39 10.64
N GLY A 132 11.39 -3.87 11.85
CA GLY A 132 12.20 -5.06 12.10
C GLY A 132 13.72 -4.82 12.00
N MET A 133 14.20 -3.58 12.06
CA MET A 133 15.63 -3.29 12.19
C MET A 133 16.10 -3.55 13.61
N THR A 134 17.33 -4.04 13.76
CA THR A 134 18.00 -4.12 15.07
C THR A 134 18.42 -2.73 15.55
N ARG A 135 18.65 -2.57 16.85
CA ARG A 135 19.17 -1.30 17.42
C ARG A 135 20.49 -0.87 16.80
N GLN A 136 21.36 -1.84 16.49
CA GLN A 136 22.63 -1.57 15.83
C GLN A 136 22.42 -1.02 14.42
N GLN A 137 21.57 -1.66 13.61
CA GLN A 137 21.22 -1.19 12.25
C GLN A 137 20.60 0.19 12.26
N ILE A 138 19.76 0.51 13.27
CA ILE A 138 19.17 1.85 13.40
C ILE A 138 20.26 2.86 13.72
N HIS A 139 21.17 2.54 14.63
CA HIS A 139 22.27 3.43 14.99
C HIS A 139 23.18 3.73 13.80
N GLU A 140 23.56 2.71 13.04
CA GLU A 140 24.39 2.84 11.83
C GLU A 140 23.73 3.67 10.71
N ARG A 141 22.41 3.66 10.65
CA ARG A 141 21.62 4.33 9.58
C ARG A 141 20.99 5.65 10.03
N TYR A 142 21.13 6.01 11.30
CA TYR A 142 20.43 7.14 11.93
C TYR A 142 20.69 8.45 11.20
N ASP A 143 21.97 8.82 11.05
CA ASP A 143 22.37 10.07 10.41
C ASP A 143 21.86 10.11 8.94
N GLY A 144 21.98 9.01 8.20
CA GLY A 144 21.45 8.91 6.84
C GLY A 144 19.94 9.07 6.76
N ILE A 145 19.18 8.57 7.75
CA ILE A 145 17.72 8.76 7.82
C ILE A 145 17.38 10.23 8.04
N VAL A 146 18.07 10.88 8.98
CA VAL A 146 17.86 12.30 9.32
C VAL A 146 18.20 13.18 8.12
N ASP A 147 19.37 13.00 7.53
CA ASP A 147 19.85 13.77 6.37
C ASP A 147 18.92 13.58 5.16
N PHE A 148 18.55 12.34 4.86
CA PHE A 148 17.64 12.04 3.74
C PHE A 148 16.29 12.73 3.92
N SER A 149 15.76 12.77 5.15
CA SER A 149 14.48 13.43 5.46
C SER A 149 14.52 14.94 5.25
N GLY A 150 15.70 15.56 5.34
CA GLY A 150 15.88 17.00 5.35
C GLY A 150 15.14 17.67 6.50
N ILE A 151 14.98 16.96 7.63
CA ILE A 151 14.22 17.47 8.77
C ILE A 151 14.93 18.64 9.42
N ASN A 152 16.26 18.62 9.40
CA ASN A 152 17.13 19.62 10.03
C ASN A 152 17.61 20.72 9.06
N ASP A 153 17.14 20.77 7.81
CA ASP A 153 17.57 21.75 6.81
C ASP A 153 17.37 23.22 7.25
N LYS A 154 16.43 23.46 8.17
CA LYS A 154 16.08 24.81 8.67
C LYS A 154 16.25 24.99 10.17
N GLY A 155 16.90 24.07 10.86
CA GLY A 155 17.10 24.06 12.31
C GLY A 155 17.01 22.66 12.91
N ASP A 156 17.32 22.54 14.19
CA ASP A 156 17.29 21.25 14.90
C ASP A 156 15.85 20.81 15.22
N PHE A 157 15.15 20.30 14.20
CA PHE A 157 13.78 19.81 14.37
C PHE A 157 13.73 18.35 14.83
N ILE A 158 14.78 17.56 14.60
CA ILE A 158 14.77 16.14 14.97
C ILE A 158 14.65 15.93 16.48
N SER A 159 15.15 16.87 17.28
CA SER A 159 15.05 16.87 18.75
C SER A 159 13.66 17.26 19.27
N LEU A 160 12.79 17.83 18.42
CA LEU A 160 11.46 18.30 18.80
C LEU A 160 10.39 17.21 18.67
N PRO A 161 9.30 17.28 19.48
CA PRO A 161 8.16 16.37 19.33
C PRO A 161 7.51 16.48 17.94
N MET A 162 7.15 15.34 17.33
CA MET A 162 6.59 15.30 15.97
C MET A 162 5.25 16.05 15.81
N ARG A 163 4.52 16.32 16.90
CA ARG A 163 3.31 17.17 16.86
C ARG A 163 3.61 18.61 16.41
N THR A 164 4.87 19.06 16.48
CA THR A 164 5.31 20.38 16.03
C THR A 164 5.66 20.40 14.54
N TYR A 165 5.70 19.23 13.89
CA TYR A 165 6.07 19.10 12.49
C TYR A 165 4.90 19.48 11.58
N SER A 166 5.23 20.05 10.43
CA SER A 166 4.26 20.12 9.32
C SER A 166 3.92 18.72 8.82
N SER A 167 2.78 18.57 8.14
CA SER A 167 2.39 17.30 7.53
C SER A 167 3.46 16.76 6.57
N GLY A 168 4.12 17.64 5.81
CA GLY A 168 5.22 17.29 4.92
C GLY A 168 6.47 16.82 5.66
N MET A 169 6.86 17.45 6.76
CA MET A 169 7.99 17.02 7.59
C MET A 169 7.76 15.61 8.15
N GLY A 170 6.57 15.38 8.72
CA GLY A 170 6.20 14.06 9.25
C GLY A 170 6.19 12.98 8.16
N ALA A 171 5.69 13.29 6.96
CA ALA A 171 5.68 12.36 5.84
C ALA A 171 7.09 12.04 5.33
N ARG A 172 7.98 13.05 5.22
CA ARG A 172 9.39 12.86 4.84
C ARG A 172 10.13 11.97 5.82
N LEU A 173 9.97 12.19 7.13
CA LEU A 173 10.62 11.34 8.14
C LEU A 173 10.11 9.90 8.09
N ARG A 174 8.79 9.67 7.96
CA ARG A 174 8.22 8.31 7.78
C ARG A 174 8.82 7.60 6.56
N PHE A 175 8.86 8.28 5.43
CA PHE A 175 9.44 7.72 4.21
C PHE A 175 10.92 7.38 4.41
N SER A 176 11.72 8.28 5.02
CA SER A 176 13.15 8.09 5.24
C SER A 176 13.44 6.87 6.11
N ILE A 177 12.65 6.68 7.18
CA ILE A 177 12.76 5.49 8.03
C ILE A 177 12.43 4.21 7.23
N ALA A 178 11.34 4.22 6.49
CA ALA A 178 10.93 3.07 5.69
C ALA A 178 11.94 2.75 4.58
N ALA A 179 12.50 3.77 3.92
CA ALA A 179 13.48 3.62 2.85
C ALA A 179 14.90 3.25 3.35
N ALA A 180 15.14 3.26 4.66
CA ALA A 180 16.45 2.92 5.22
C ALA A 180 16.74 1.43 5.29
N LYS A 181 15.73 0.57 5.12
CA LYS A 181 15.86 -0.89 5.17
C LYS A 181 15.73 -1.49 3.77
N ASP A 182 16.40 -2.60 3.52
CA ASP A 182 16.13 -3.46 2.36
C ASP A 182 14.90 -4.34 2.66
N HIS A 183 14.09 -4.66 1.65
CA HIS A 183 12.80 -5.32 1.81
C HIS A 183 12.72 -6.58 0.95
N ASP A 184 12.22 -7.68 1.52
CA ASP A 184 11.92 -8.90 0.77
C ASP A 184 10.74 -8.67 -0.19
N VAL A 185 9.70 -7.99 0.31
CA VAL A 185 8.53 -7.56 -0.46
C VAL A 185 8.32 -6.07 -0.23
N LEU A 186 8.56 -5.28 -1.28
CA LEU A 186 8.41 -3.83 -1.28
C LEU A 186 7.09 -3.42 -1.93
N MET A 187 6.30 -2.62 -1.25
CA MET A 187 5.06 -2.08 -1.80
C MET A 187 5.13 -0.56 -1.85
N ILE A 188 4.84 0.00 -3.02
CA ILE A 188 4.91 1.43 -3.31
C ILE A 188 3.52 1.89 -3.75
N ASP A 189 2.91 2.78 -2.98
CA ASP A 189 1.67 3.47 -3.38
C ASP A 189 2.05 4.89 -3.82
N GLU A 190 1.82 5.24 -5.08
CA GLU A 190 2.17 6.55 -5.66
C GLU A 190 1.53 7.73 -4.92
N ALA A 191 0.46 7.50 -4.17
CA ALA A 191 -0.14 8.50 -3.27
C ALA A 191 0.85 9.02 -2.20
N LEU A 192 2.04 8.38 -2.07
CA LEU A 192 3.10 8.77 -1.14
C LEU A 192 4.05 9.84 -1.68
N ALA A 193 3.86 10.38 -2.88
CA ALA A 193 4.65 11.47 -3.44
C ALA A 193 4.39 12.78 -2.69
N THR A 194 4.68 12.81 -1.37
CA THR A 194 4.54 13.97 -0.49
C THR A 194 5.89 14.66 -0.29
N GLY A 195 5.89 15.99 -0.26
CA GLY A 195 7.09 16.79 -0.06
C GLY A 195 7.33 17.78 -1.20
N ASP A 196 8.40 18.57 -1.06
CA ASP A 196 8.83 19.47 -2.11
C ASP A 196 9.51 18.75 -3.30
N ALA A 197 9.71 19.45 -4.41
CA ALA A 197 10.29 18.87 -5.62
C ALA A 197 11.70 18.26 -5.40
N ALA A 198 12.47 18.77 -4.45
CA ALA A 198 13.79 18.24 -4.13
C ALA A 198 13.69 16.89 -3.40
N PHE A 199 12.78 16.77 -2.43
CA PHE A 199 12.53 15.51 -1.74
C PHE A 199 11.92 14.46 -2.69
N GLN A 200 11.00 14.87 -3.57
CA GLN A 200 10.42 13.97 -4.57
C GLN A 200 11.51 13.34 -5.46
N ARG A 201 12.45 14.14 -5.98
CA ARG A 201 13.57 13.59 -6.78
C ARG A 201 14.44 12.62 -5.99
N ARG A 202 14.81 12.96 -4.75
CA ARG A 202 15.58 12.05 -3.88
C ARG A 202 14.84 10.76 -3.60
N SER A 203 13.53 10.86 -3.32
CA SER A 203 12.67 9.70 -3.06
C SER A 203 12.56 8.79 -4.28
N GLN A 204 12.41 9.34 -5.49
CA GLN A 204 12.37 8.56 -6.73
C GLN A 204 13.68 7.80 -6.98
N ALA A 205 14.83 8.46 -6.79
CA ALA A 205 16.13 7.80 -6.89
C ALA A 205 16.26 6.66 -5.87
N ARG A 206 15.86 6.90 -4.60
CA ARG A 206 15.91 5.88 -3.55
C ARG A 206 14.94 4.73 -3.80
N ILE A 207 13.76 4.99 -4.33
CA ILE A 207 12.80 3.94 -4.74
C ILE A 207 13.42 3.06 -5.83
N ALA A 208 14.11 3.66 -6.82
CA ALA A 208 14.79 2.89 -7.88
C ALA A 208 15.85 1.94 -7.28
N GLU A 209 16.71 2.45 -6.38
CA GLU A 209 17.71 1.61 -5.68
C GLU A 209 17.06 0.49 -4.85
N LEU A 210 15.98 0.79 -4.13
CA LEU A 210 15.27 -0.21 -3.32
C LEU A 210 14.64 -1.29 -4.19
N ARG A 211 14.13 -0.92 -5.38
CA ARG A 211 13.57 -1.87 -6.34
C ARG A 211 14.59 -2.86 -6.87
N GLU A 212 15.81 -2.40 -7.15
CA GLU A 212 16.89 -3.27 -7.63
C GLU A 212 17.33 -4.30 -6.57
N ARG A 213 17.10 -4.01 -5.29
CA ARG A 213 17.50 -4.86 -4.17
C ARG A 213 16.36 -5.67 -3.56
N ALA A 214 15.11 -5.29 -3.84
CA ALA A 214 13.96 -5.97 -3.30
C ALA A 214 13.75 -7.34 -3.98
N GLY A 215 13.33 -8.33 -3.21
CA GLY A 215 12.96 -9.64 -3.76
C GLY A 215 11.73 -9.55 -4.66
N THR A 216 10.72 -8.78 -4.27
CA THR A 216 9.49 -8.54 -5.06
C THR A 216 8.98 -7.12 -4.84
N VAL A 217 8.50 -6.50 -5.90
CA VAL A 217 7.97 -5.13 -5.84
C VAL A 217 6.52 -5.09 -6.30
N PHE A 218 5.65 -4.46 -5.52
CA PHE A 218 4.32 -4.05 -5.95
C PHE A 218 4.27 -2.54 -6.10
N LEU A 219 3.86 -2.07 -7.28
CA LEU A 219 3.72 -0.66 -7.62
C LEU A 219 2.27 -0.31 -7.92
N VAL A 220 1.68 0.59 -7.13
CA VAL A 220 0.43 1.26 -7.51
C VAL A 220 0.79 2.59 -8.15
N SER A 221 0.45 2.76 -9.43
CA SER A 221 0.63 4.02 -10.14
C SER A 221 -0.63 4.39 -10.93
N HIS A 222 -0.88 5.68 -11.04
CA HIS A 222 -1.91 6.23 -11.94
C HIS A 222 -1.37 6.41 -13.37
N SER A 223 -0.06 6.32 -13.55
CA SER A 223 0.62 6.39 -14.84
C SER A 223 0.84 5.00 -15.43
N LEU A 224 0.05 4.62 -16.43
CA LEU A 224 0.24 3.36 -17.15
C LEU A 224 1.58 3.31 -17.88
N HIS A 225 2.11 4.46 -18.29
CA HIS A 225 3.45 4.56 -18.86
C HIS A 225 4.50 4.09 -17.85
N THR A 226 4.45 4.59 -16.61
CA THR A 226 5.34 4.15 -15.54
C THR A 226 5.23 2.65 -15.29
N VAL A 227 4.01 2.10 -15.25
CA VAL A 227 3.80 0.65 -15.05
C VAL A 227 4.44 -0.16 -16.19
N ARG A 228 4.26 0.26 -17.46
CA ARG A 228 4.86 -0.43 -18.62
C ARG A 228 6.39 -0.42 -18.62
N GLU A 229 6.99 0.68 -18.16
CA GLU A 229 8.46 0.81 -18.15
C GLU A 229 9.11 0.12 -16.96
N THR A 230 8.37 -0.02 -15.85
CA THR A 230 8.98 -0.39 -14.58
C THR A 230 8.50 -1.73 -14.03
N CYS A 231 7.47 -2.33 -14.62
CA CYS A 231 6.90 -3.61 -14.18
C CYS A 231 6.89 -4.63 -15.31
N ASP A 232 7.26 -5.86 -14.99
CA ASP A 232 7.21 -6.99 -15.93
C ASP A 232 5.78 -7.50 -16.06
N ARG A 233 5.02 -7.41 -14.99
CA ARG A 233 3.66 -7.95 -14.83
C ARG A 233 2.73 -6.88 -14.27
N ALA A 234 1.47 -6.93 -14.66
CA ALA A 234 0.45 -6.10 -14.06
C ALA A 234 -0.78 -6.91 -13.65
N ILE A 235 -1.43 -6.47 -12.58
CA ILE A 235 -2.70 -6.99 -12.08
C ILE A 235 -3.73 -5.86 -12.18
N TRP A 236 -4.77 -6.07 -12.99
CA TRP A 236 -5.87 -5.14 -13.10
C TRP A 236 -6.99 -5.51 -12.14
N LEU A 237 -7.29 -4.59 -11.22
CA LEU A 237 -8.43 -4.68 -10.31
C LEU A 237 -9.56 -3.76 -10.79
N ASP A 238 -10.78 -4.31 -10.82
CA ASP A 238 -11.99 -3.55 -11.05
C ASP A 238 -13.05 -3.91 -10.02
N SER A 239 -13.52 -2.90 -9.27
CA SER A 239 -14.55 -3.05 -8.24
C SER A 239 -14.25 -4.18 -7.23
N GLY A 240 -12.97 -4.34 -6.88
CA GLY A 240 -12.47 -5.35 -5.95
C GLY A 240 -12.22 -6.73 -6.55
N VAL A 241 -12.47 -6.92 -7.85
CA VAL A 241 -12.26 -8.20 -8.54
C VAL A 241 -11.01 -8.13 -9.43
N LEU A 242 -10.24 -9.20 -9.48
CA LEU A 242 -9.14 -9.34 -10.41
C LEU A 242 -9.73 -9.58 -11.82
N ARG A 243 -9.49 -8.66 -12.74
CA ARG A 243 -9.95 -8.71 -14.13
C ARG A 243 -8.94 -9.37 -15.05
N MET A 244 -7.68 -8.99 -14.89
CA MET A 244 -6.59 -9.53 -15.71
C MET A 244 -5.29 -9.55 -14.92
N ASP A 245 -4.47 -10.54 -15.16
CA ASP A 245 -3.15 -10.75 -14.58
C ASP A 245 -2.23 -11.29 -15.67
N GLY A 246 -1.14 -10.60 -15.98
CA GLY A 246 -0.24 -10.97 -17.05
C GLY A 246 0.83 -9.93 -17.35
N PRO A 247 1.51 -10.00 -18.52
CA PRO A 247 2.53 -9.03 -18.91
C PRO A 247 2.02 -7.59 -18.84
N ALA A 248 2.80 -6.69 -18.24
CA ALA A 248 2.37 -5.31 -18.00
C ALA A 248 1.92 -4.57 -19.27
N PRO A 249 2.58 -4.69 -20.45
CA PRO A 249 2.11 -4.04 -21.67
C PRO A 249 0.71 -4.49 -22.10
N GLU A 250 0.40 -5.80 -21.99
CA GLU A 250 -0.87 -6.39 -22.41
C GLU A 250 -2.01 -5.95 -21.49
N VAL A 251 -1.79 -6.05 -20.17
CA VAL A 251 -2.79 -5.67 -19.16
C VAL A 251 -3.09 -4.17 -19.23
N CYS A 252 -2.06 -3.33 -19.42
CA CYS A 252 -2.23 -1.89 -19.58
C CYS A 252 -3.00 -1.54 -20.86
N ALA A 253 -2.77 -2.24 -21.98
CA ALA A 253 -3.51 -2.02 -23.22
C ALA A 253 -5.00 -2.40 -23.03
N ALA A 254 -5.28 -3.57 -22.45
CA ALA A 254 -6.64 -4.00 -22.16
C ALA A 254 -7.40 -3.03 -21.25
N TYR A 255 -6.70 -2.45 -20.26
CA TYR A 255 -7.29 -1.43 -19.38
C TYR A 255 -7.63 -0.13 -20.12
N GLU A 256 -6.74 0.37 -21.00
CA GLU A 256 -6.99 1.56 -21.83
C GLU A 256 -8.19 1.36 -22.77
N ASP A 257 -8.27 0.20 -23.42
CA ASP A 257 -9.36 -0.12 -24.32
C ASP A 257 -10.71 -0.21 -23.59
N SER A 258 -10.72 -0.73 -22.36
CA SER A 258 -11.92 -0.76 -21.52
C SER A 258 -12.42 0.64 -21.17
N GLY A 259 -11.51 1.58 -20.90
CA GLY A 259 -11.84 2.99 -20.63
C GLY A 259 -12.40 3.71 -21.84
N ARG A 260 -11.93 3.38 -23.06
CA ARG A 260 -12.45 3.95 -24.33
C ARG A 260 -13.84 3.43 -24.69
N ALA A 261 -14.14 2.15 -24.33
CA ALA A 261 -15.44 1.54 -24.59
C ALA A 261 -16.54 2.03 -23.65
N ALA A 262 -16.19 2.66 -22.51
CA ALA A 262 -17.11 3.17 -21.51
C ALA A 262 -17.37 4.70 -21.62
N ALA A 263 -16.65 5.40 -22.50
CA ALA A 263 -16.79 6.84 -22.79
C ALA A 263 -17.64 7.09 -24.03
#